data_f24797c81836653af4821927ab56a47b
#
_entry.id   f24797c81836653af4821927ab56a47b
#
_cell.length_a   1.000
_cell.length_b   1.000
_cell.length_c   1.000
_cell.angle_alpha   90.00
_cell.angle_beta   90.00
_cell.angle_gamma   90.00
#
_symmetry.space_group_name_H-M   'P 1'
#
loop_
_entity.id
_entity.type
_entity.pdbx_description
1 polymer ?
#
loop_
_entity_poly.entity_id
_entity_poly.type
_entity_poly.pdbx_seq_one_letter_code
_entity_poly.pdbx_strand_id
1 'polypeptide(L)'
;MRKTILTVAAAFMMATSVIAQEIPVGMRMEIVESDDESSDQYSIFKYKEKNGNVGYYMSVGYKIELLGMIRDDITNTSISHMEEVCFPMGSSRNEVLEKLDSYLELLGKPAGTTVEFPCRINNGAEGLGEEATATCIVTKRFLQSKRLCFNFNSGKRSVEADLLKSSINSMRLSVKLDIKLHPNKD
;
A
#
# COMPACT_ATOMS: atom_id res chain seq x y z
N MET A 1 -11.39 44.11 -55.05
CA MET A 1 -10.12 43.54 -54.54
C MET A 1 -10.36 43.11 -53.10
N ARG A 2 -10.54 41.80 -52.86
CA ARG A 2 -10.69 41.22 -51.53
C ARG A 2 -9.38 40.61 -51.13
N LYS A 3 -8.76 41.13 -50.05
CA LYS A 3 -7.53 40.58 -49.47
C LYS A 3 -7.93 39.45 -48.53
N THR A 4 -7.55 38.24 -48.90
CA THR A 4 -7.70 37.06 -48.08
C THR A 4 -6.51 37.01 -47.13
N ILE A 5 -6.74 37.19 -45.84
CA ILE A 5 -5.74 37.04 -44.77
C ILE A 5 -5.73 35.57 -44.41
N LEU A 6 -4.62 34.89 -44.74
CA LEU A 6 -4.37 33.51 -44.38
C LEU A 6 -3.81 33.50 -42.95
N THR A 7 -4.66 33.14 -41.97
CA THR A 7 -4.21 32.96 -40.58
C THR A 7 -3.63 31.56 -40.45
N VAL A 8 -2.31 31.45 -40.39
CA VAL A 8 -1.60 30.22 -40.08
C VAL A 8 -1.69 30.03 -38.56
N ALA A 9 -2.61 29.15 -38.11
CA ALA A 9 -2.65 28.70 -36.74
C ALA A 9 -1.51 27.67 -36.55
N ALA A 10 -0.38 28.12 -35.99
CA ALA A 10 0.67 27.26 -35.53
C ALA A 10 0.15 26.52 -34.28
N ALA A 11 -0.30 25.28 -34.49
CA ALA A 11 -0.58 24.36 -33.39
C ALA A 11 0.76 23.99 -32.73
N PHE A 12 1.08 24.67 -31.64
CA PHE A 12 2.15 24.27 -30.73
C PHE A 12 1.68 22.96 -30.05
N MET A 13 2.00 21.84 -30.67
CA MET A 13 1.97 20.56 -29.95
C MET A 13 3.11 20.61 -28.92
N MET A 14 2.79 21.03 -27.72
CA MET A 14 3.63 20.73 -26.58
C MET A 14 3.56 19.21 -26.39
N ALA A 15 4.52 18.51 -26.99
CA ALA A 15 4.88 17.17 -26.56
C ALA A 15 5.44 17.33 -25.13
N THR A 16 4.55 17.25 -24.14
CA THR A 16 4.97 17.00 -22.79
C THR A 16 5.59 15.60 -22.81
N SER A 17 6.92 15.57 -22.99
CA SER A 17 7.70 14.39 -22.65
C SER A 17 7.36 14.12 -21.19
N VAL A 18 6.57 13.08 -20.94
CA VAL A 18 6.41 12.52 -19.61
C VAL A 18 7.78 11.95 -19.25
N ILE A 19 8.65 12.82 -18.73
CA ILE A 19 9.87 12.39 -18.09
C ILE A 19 9.38 11.48 -16.99
N ALA A 20 9.67 10.18 -17.09
CA ALA A 20 9.41 9.23 -16.02
C ALA A 20 10.06 9.81 -14.77
N GLN A 21 9.24 10.30 -13.86
CA GLN A 21 9.72 10.99 -12.67
C GLN A 21 10.52 9.97 -11.86
N GLU A 22 11.85 10.10 -11.90
CA GLU A 22 12.73 9.19 -11.19
C GLU A 22 12.46 9.33 -9.69
N ILE A 23 12.11 8.23 -9.04
CA ILE A 23 11.83 8.22 -7.60
C ILE A 23 13.16 8.46 -6.87
N PRO A 24 13.27 9.49 -6.03
CA PRO A 24 14.45 9.68 -5.20
C PRO A 24 14.64 8.48 -4.25
N VAL A 25 15.89 8.19 -3.93
CA VAL A 25 16.24 7.12 -2.97
C VAL A 25 15.60 7.42 -1.61
N GLY A 26 14.95 6.43 -1.02
CA GLY A 26 14.30 6.56 0.28
C GLY A 26 12.91 7.22 0.24
N MET A 27 12.40 7.60 -0.94
CA MET A 27 11.04 8.17 -1.07
C MET A 27 10.04 7.13 -1.53
N ARG A 28 8.79 7.29 -1.07
CA ARG A 28 7.62 6.53 -1.51
C ARG A 28 6.89 7.30 -2.60
N MET A 29 6.35 6.57 -3.57
CA MET A 29 5.38 7.09 -4.52
C MET A 29 4.11 6.24 -4.40
N GLU A 30 3.09 6.82 -3.80
CA GLU A 30 1.81 6.15 -3.59
C GLU A 30 1.11 5.89 -4.93
N ILE A 31 0.52 4.70 -5.07
CA ILE A 31 -0.28 4.28 -6.23
C ILE A 31 -1.73 4.08 -5.82
N VAL A 32 -1.93 3.53 -4.63
CA VAL A 32 -3.24 3.26 -4.04
C VAL A 32 -3.21 3.66 -2.59
N GLU A 33 -4.17 4.45 -2.18
CA GLU A 33 -4.45 4.77 -0.77
C GLU A 33 -5.88 4.33 -0.42
N SER A 34 -6.09 3.89 0.82
CA SER A 34 -7.43 3.69 1.36
C SER A 34 -8.05 5.04 1.73
N ASP A 35 -9.37 5.15 1.59
CA ASP A 35 -10.09 6.32 2.10
C ASP A 35 -9.91 6.45 3.61
N ASP A 36 -9.73 7.66 4.12
CA ASP A 36 -9.52 7.96 5.55
C ASP A 36 -10.66 7.45 6.45
N GLU A 37 -11.86 7.22 5.88
CA GLU A 37 -13.03 6.71 6.59
C GLU A 37 -13.04 5.18 6.74
N SER A 38 -12.14 4.45 6.04
CA SER A 38 -12.08 3.00 6.16
C SER A 38 -11.42 2.58 7.48
N SER A 39 -11.95 1.54 8.13
CA SER A 39 -11.33 0.94 9.31
C SER A 39 -9.99 0.28 9.01
N ASP A 40 -9.75 -0.03 7.74
CA ASP A 40 -8.56 -0.71 7.25
C ASP A 40 -7.71 0.30 6.47
N GLN A 41 -6.64 0.76 7.09
CA GLN A 41 -5.67 1.62 6.40
C GLN A 41 -4.71 0.73 5.63
N TYR A 42 -4.70 0.90 4.31
CA TYR A 42 -3.76 0.23 3.43
C TYR A 42 -3.31 1.18 2.32
N SER A 43 -2.09 1.00 1.84
CA SER A 43 -1.62 1.66 0.62
C SER A 43 -0.78 0.70 -0.21
N ILE A 44 -0.65 0.99 -1.52
CA ILE A 44 0.35 0.39 -2.39
C ILE A 44 1.21 1.51 -2.92
N PHE A 45 2.51 1.37 -2.74
CA PHE A 45 3.48 2.37 -3.14
C PHE A 45 4.69 1.75 -3.84
N LYS A 46 5.32 2.54 -4.68
CA LYS A 46 6.63 2.26 -5.27
C LYS A 46 7.71 2.89 -4.40
N TYR A 47 8.78 2.18 -4.13
CA TYR A 47 9.86 2.64 -3.27
C TYR A 47 11.22 2.33 -3.87
N LYS A 48 12.15 3.28 -3.80
CA LYS A 48 13.53 3.10 -4.21
C LYS A 48 14.41 2.93 -2.98
N GLU A 49 14.97 1.74 -2.81
CA GLU A 49 15.86 1.43 -1.70
C GLU A 49 17.22 2.14 -1.83
N LYS A 50 17.97 2.21 -0.73
CA LYS A 50 19.32 2.82 -0.71
C LYS A 50 20.32 2.14 -1.64
N ASN A 51 20.14 0.86 -1.92
CA ASN A 51 20.93 0.07 -2.88
C ASN A 51 20.57 0.35 -4.35
N GLY A 52 19.57 1.20 -4.60
CA GLY A 52 19.07 1.55 -5.93
C GLY A 52 17.95 0.63 -6.45
N ASN A 53 17.63 -0.45 -5.77
CA ASN A 53 16.53 -1.34 -6.15
C ASN A 53 15.19 -0.61 -6.01
N VAL A 54 14.31 -0.84 -6.98
CA VAL A 54 12.95 -0.31 -6.98
C VAL A 54 11.98 -1.47 -6.84
N GLY A 55 11.05 -1.37 -5.90
CA GLY A 55 10.03 -2.38 -5.68
C GLY A 55 8.70 -1.77 -5.31
N TYR A 56 7.64 -2.57 -5.45
CA TYR A 56 6.30 -2.24 -4.98
C TYR A 56 6.07 -2.90 -3.62
N TYR A 57 5.40 -2.18 -2.75
CA TYR A 57 5.09 -2.62 -1.40
C TYR A 57 3.63 -2.30 -1.08
N MET A 58 2.98 -3.21 -0.36
CA MET A 58 1.69 -2.96 0.26
C MET A 58 1.93 -2.65 1.74
N SER A 59 1.48 -1.50 2.20
CA SER A 59 1.46 -1.20 3.63
C SER A 59 0.07 -1.48 4.21
N VAL A 60 0.05 -2.02 5.40
CA VAL A 60 -1.15 -2.14 6.23
C VAL A 60 -0.85 -1.44 7.54
N GLY A 61 -1.61 -0.38 7.82
CA GLY A 61 -1.51 0.37 9.05
C GLY A 61 -2.20 -0.36 10.20
N TYR A 62 -1.63 -0.28 11.39
CA TYR A 62 -2.26 -0.77 12.61
C TYR A 62 -2.08 0.25 13.74
N LYS A 63 -3.09 0.33 14.58
CA LYS A 63 -3.04 1.22 15.75
C LYS A 63 -2.39 0.50 16.92
N ILE A 64 -1.34 1.09 17.46
CA ILE A 64 -0.87 0.73 18.80
C ILE A 64 -1.60 1.63 19.78
N GLU A 65 -2.51 1.05 20.54
CA GLU A 65 -2.99 1.70 21.74
C GLU A 65 -1.88 1.62 22.79
N LEU A 66 -1.18 2.70 23.01
CA LEU A 66 -0.32 2.86 24.18
C LEU A 66 -1.22 2.89 25.41
N LEU A 67 -1.54 1.70 25.94
CA LEU A 67 -2.22 1.55 27.21
C LEU A 67 -1.38 2.21 28.33
N GLY A 68 -1.71 3.45 28.59
CA GLY A 68 -1.40 4.15 29.81
C GLY A 68 0.05 4.58 29.98
N MET A 69 0.51 5.66 29.35
CA MET A 69 1.63 6.40 29.93
C MET A 69 1.91 7.82 29.39
N ILE A 70 1.08 8.40 28.58
CA ILE A 70 1.12 9.86 28.42
C ILE A 70 -0.33 10.35 28.44
N ARG A 71 -0.89 10.42 29.62
CA ARG A 71 -2.06 11.23 29.85
C ARG A 71 -1.51 12.66 29.95
N ASP A 72 -1.61 13.38 28.86
CA ASP A 72 -1.47 14.82 28.93
C ASP A 72 -2.68 15.33 29.73
N ASP A 73 -2.45 15.73 30.96
CA ASP A 73 -3.49 16.22 31.87
C ASP A 73 -4.21 17.47 31.35
N ILE A 74 -3.73 18.06 30.25
CA ILE A 74 -4.29 19.28 29.65
C ILE A 74 -5.32 18.95 28.56
N THR A 75 -5.15 17.89 27.76
CA THR A 75 -5.99 17.64 26.57
C THR A 75 -6.84 16.39 26.63
N ASN A 76 -6.61 15.49 27.57
CA ASN A 76 -7.30 14.20 27.70
C ASN A 76 -7.32 13.34 26.41
N THR A 77 -6.36 13.59 25.51
CA THR A 77 -6.21 12.87 24.23
C THR A 77 -5.24 11.72 24.37
N SER A 78 -5.68 10.50 24.05
CA SER A 78 -4.77 9.36 23.86
C SER A 78 -4.01 9.56 22.55
N ILE A 79 -2.67 9.66 22.62
CA ILE A 79 -1.84 9.65 21.43
C ILE A 79 -1.79 8.21 20.93
N SER A 80 -2.51 7.90 19.86
CA SER A 80 -2.35 6.64 19.13
C SER A 80 -1.18 6.78 18.16
N HIS A 81 -0.17 5.94 18.32
CA HIS A 81 0.90 5.82 17.33
C HIS A 81 0.48 4.84 16.25
N MET A 82 0.57 5.27 14.98
CA MET A 82 0.33 4.41 13.84
C MET A 82 1.65 3.80 13.42
N GLU A 83 1.70 2.49 13.38
CA GLU A 83 2.82 1.75 12.79
C GLU A 83 2.34 1.08 11.51
N GLU A 84 3.27 0.74 10.63
CA GLU A 84 2.99 0.10 9.36
C GLU A 84 3.75 -1.21 9.23
N VAL A 85 3.10 -2.22 8.69
CA VAL A 85 3.75 -3.41 8.16
C VAL A 85 3.73 -3.35 6.63
N CYS A 86 4.90 -3.49 6.00
CA CYS A 86 5.08 -3.40 4.56
C CYS A 86 5.36 -4.78 3.98
N PHE A 87 4.53 -5.23 3.03
CA PHE A 87 4.67 -6.50 2.33
C PHE A 87 5.25 -6.26 0.93
N PRO A 88 6.34 -6.94 0.53
CA PRO A 88 6.84 -6.83 -0.84
C PRO A 88 5.83 -7.42 -1.83
N MET A 89 5.53 -6.66 -2.88
CA MET A 89 4.53 -6.99 -3.88
C MET A 89 5.13 -7.30 -5.26
N GLY A 90 6.45 -7.13 -5.43
CA GLY A 90 7.16 -7.36 -6.68
C GLY A 90 7.84 -6.12 -7.24
N SER A 91 8.31 -6.22 -8.49
CA SER A 91 9.06 -5.19 -9.21
C SER A 91 8.22 -4.46 -10.27
N SER A 92 7.02 -4.97 -10.58
CA SER A 92 6.10 -4.41 -11.57
C SER A 92 4.66 -4.40 -11.06
N ARG A 93 3.81 -3.57 -11.66
CA ARG A 93 2.37 -3.50 -11.36
C ARG A 93 1.63 -4.80 -11.71
N ASN A 94 2.11 -5.56 -12.69
CA ASN A 94 1.56 -6.86 -13.00
C ASN A 94 1.85 -7.87 -11.88
N GLU A 95 3.07 -7.88 -11.34
CA GLU A 95 3.40 -8.70 -10.16
C GLU A 95 2.57 -8.31 -8.93
N VAL A 96 2.29 -7.01 -8.76
CA VAL A 96 1.35 -6.54 -7.72
C VAL A 96 -0.02 -7.18 -7.89
N LEU A 97 -0.58 -7.20 -9.11
CA LEU A 97 -1.87 -7.84 -9.39
C LEU A 97 -1.83 -9.34 -9.10
N GLU A 98 -0.79 -10.05 -9.53
CA GLU A 98 -0.61 -11.49 -9.26
C GLU A 98 -0.54 -11.75 -7.74
N LYS A 99 0.14 -10.88 -7.00
CA LYS A 99 0.22 -10.99 -5.54
C LYS A 99 -1.12 -10.76 -4.87
N LEU A 100 -1.90 -9.76 -5.30
CA LEU A 100 -3.25 -9.52 -4.81
C LEU A 100 -4.19 -10.69 -5.14
N ASP A 101 -4.04 -11.31 -6.33
CA ASP A 101 -4.78 -12.51 -6.71
C ASP A 101 -4.44 -13.69 -5.79
N SER A 102 -3.17 -13.86 -5.42
CA SER A 102 -2.74 -14.91 -4.48
C SER A 102 -3.38 -14.73 -3.08
N TYR A 103 -3.58 -13.49 -2.62
CA TYR A 103 -4.32 -13.23 -1.38
C TYR A 103 -5.80 -13.59 -1.49
N LEU A 104 -6.44 -13.36 -2.64
CA LEU A 104 -7.82 -13.80 -2.88
C LEU A 104 -7.94 -15.33 -2.91
N GLU A 105 -6.97 -16.01 -3.51
CA GLU A 105 -6.91 -17.48 -3.51
C GLU A 105 -6.74 -18.02 -2.07
N LEU A 106 -5.87 -17.38 -1.27
CA LEU A 106 -5.69 -17.75 0.12
C LEU A 106 -6.98 -17.57 0.93
N LEU A 107 -7.74 -16.48 0.69
CA LEU A 107 -9.07 -16.30 1.29
C LEU A 107 -10.07 -17.40 0.91
N GLY A 108 -9.90 -18.06 -0.23
CA GLY A 108 -10.66 -19.23 -0.64
C GLY A 108 -10.42 -20.47 0.21
N LYS A 109 -9.26 -20.57 0.87
CA LYS A 109 -8.87 -21.72 1.69
C LYS A 109 -9.73 -21.84 2.97
N PRO A 110 -9.75 -23.00 3.63
CA PRO A 110 -10.45 -23.18 4.91
C PRO A 110 -9.95 -22.18 5.97
N ALA A 111 -10.85 -21.81 6.90
CA ALA A 111 -10.45 -21.05 8.09
C ALA A 111 -9.45 -21.87 8.91
N GLY A 112 -8.44 -21.20 9.48
CA GLY A 112 -7.31 -21.82 10.17
C GLY A 112 -6.11 -22.12 9.24
N THR A 113 -6.24 -21.97 7.90
CA THR A 113 -5.09 -22.08 7.01
C THR A 113 -4.08 -20.99 7.36
N THR A 114 -2.82 -21.39 7.51
CA THR A 114 -1.72 -20.50 7.92
C THR A 114 -0.64 -20.48 6.85
N VAL A 115 -0.11 -19.29 6.55
CA VAL A 115 1.00 -19.06 5.60
C VAL A 115 1.91 -17.99 6.17
N GLU A 116 3.21 -18.09 5.96
CA GLU A 116 4.17 -17.07 6.34
C GLU A 116 4.50 -16.17 5.16
N PHE A 117 4.59 -14.86 5.44
CA PHE A 117 4.96 -13.83 4.46
C PHE A 117 6.15 -13.02 4.95
N PRO A 118 7.16 -12.80 4.10
CA PRO A 118 8.18 -11.80 4.40
C PRO A 118 7.53 -10.43 4.48
N CYS A 119 7.92 -9.64 5.45
CA CYS A 119 7.45 -8.28 5.62
C CYS A 119 8.56 -7.38 6.18
N ARG A 120 8.29 -6.09 6.25
CA ARG A 120 9.11 -5.11 6.94
C ARG A 120 8.25 -4.34 7.92
N ILE A 121 8.73 -4.11 9.12
CA ILE A 121 8.00 -3.41 10.18
C ILE A 121 8.59 -2.01 10.30
N ASN A 122 7.77 -1.01 9.99
CA ASN A 122 8.14 0.40 10.13
C ASN A 122 7.64 0.93 11.47
N ASN A 123 8.56 1.09 12.40
CA ASN A 123 8.28 1.63 13.75
C ASN A 123 8.42 3.16 13.80
N GLY A 124 7.98 3.86 12.77
CA GLY A 124 8.13 5.32 12.64
C GLY A 124 9.53 5.75 12.20
N ALA A 125 10.40 4.82 11.82
CA ALA A 125 11.70 5.13 11.22
C ALA A 125 11.55 5.50 9.74
N GLU A 126 12.53 6.22 9.20
CA GLU A 126 12.57 6.50 7.76
C GLU A 126 12.74 5.19 6.96
N GLY A 127 11.98 5.05 5.88
CA GLY A 127 12.09 3.94 4.94
C GLY A 127 11.07 2.81 5.15
N LEU A 128 11.46 1.58 4.80
CA LEU A 128 10.59 0.40 4.87
C LEU A 128 10.60 -0.30 6.24
N GLY A 129 11.52 0.08 7.12
CA GLY A 129 11.71 -0.57 8.42
C GLY A 129 12.54 -1.86 8.36
N GLU A 130 12.48 -2.66 9.43
CA GLU A 130 13.27 -3.87 9.62
C GLU A 130 12.61 -5.08 8.95
N GLU A 131 13.45 -6.02 8.49
CA GLU A 131 12.98 -7.29 7.92
C GLU A 131 12.38 -8.17 9.03
N ALA A 132 11.22 -8.75 8.73
CA ALA A 132 10.47 -9.61 9.62
C ALA A 132 9.65 -10.65 8.83
N THR A 133 8.98 -11.52 9.56
CA THR A 133 8.02 -12.48 9.00
C THR A 133 6.69 -12.30 9.68
N ALA A 134 5.63 -12.17 8.89
CA ALA A 134 4.25 -12.16 9.36
C ALA A 134 3.61 -13.53 9.13
N THR A 135 2.94 -14.05 10.14
CA THR A 135 2.11 -15.23 10.03
C THR A 135 0.70 -14.81 9.63
N CYS A 136 0.26 -15.18 8.43
CA CYS A 136 -1.08 -14.91 7.93
C CYS A 136 -1.99 -16.09 8.22
N ILE A 137 -3.14 -15.85 8.84
CA ILE A 137 -4.15 -16.86 9.15
C ILE A 137 -5.45 -16.47 8.45
N VAL A 138 -6.04 -17.40 7.72
CA VAL A 138 -7.41 -17.25 7.21
C VAL A 138 -8.38 -17.35 8.36
N THR A 139 -9.03 -16.25 8.74
CA THR A 139 -9.98 -16.22 9.86
C THR A 139 -11.41 -16.02 9.35
N LYS A 140 -12.38 -16.56 10.09
CA LYS A 140 -13.80 -16.34 9.88
C LYS A 140 -14.48 -16.22 11.24
N ARG A 141 -14.94 -15.02 11.57
CA ARG A 141 -15.77 -14.81 12.77
C ARG A 141 -17.24 -15.08 12.44
N PHE A 142 -18.03 -15.40 13.48
CA PHE A 142 -19.48 -15.62 13.33
C PHE A 142 -20.14 -14.40 12.68
N LEU A 143 -20.94 -14.60 11.63
CA LEU A 143 -21.64 -13.58 10.84
C LEU A 143 -20.73 -12.57 10.09
N GLN A 144 -19.42 -12.80 10.02
CA GLN A 144 -18.50 -11.93 9.30
C GLN A 144 -17.90 -12.64 8.08
N SER A 145 -17.45 -11.82 7.11
CA SER A 145 -16.69 -12.31 5.96
C SER A 145 -15.34 -12.88 6.40
N LYS A 146 -14.81 -13.83 5.63
CA LYS A 146 -13.44 -14.29 5.80
C LYS A 146 -12.48 -13.11 5.62
N ARG A 147 -11.39 -13.13 6.39
CA ARG A 147 -10.29 -12.15 6.31
C ARG A 147 -8.94 -12.84 6.42
N LEU A 148 -7.90 -12.18 5.93
CA LEU A 148 -6.52 -12.53 6.20
C LEU A 148 -6.10 -11.76 7.45
N CYS A 149 -5.73 -12.47 8.50
CA CYS A 149 -5.21 -11.89 9.73
C CYS A 149 -3.69 -12.08 9.74
N PHE A 150 -2.95 -11.00 9.66
CA PHE A 150 -1.49 -11.01 9.72
C PHE A 150 -1.04 -10.75 11.14
N ASN A 151 -0.36 -11.73 11.72
CA ASN A 151 0.25 -11.63 13.03
C ASN A 151 1.75 -11.45 12.87
N PHE A 152 2.32 -10.46 13.51
CA PHE A 152 3.76 -10.18 13.50
C PHE A 152 4.19 -9.60 14.84
N ASN A 153 5.49 -9.71 15.11
CA ASN A 153 6.06 -9.17 16.33
C ASN A 153 6.71 -7.83 16.06
N SER A 154 6.21 -6.78 16.70
CA SER A 154 6.83 -5.47 16.74
C SER A 154 7.49 -5.28 18.11
N GLY A 155 8.81 -5.53 18.17
CA GLY A 155 9.56 -5.49 19.43
C GLY A 155 9.04 -6.53 20.43
N LYS A 156 8.47 -6.08 21.56
CA LYS A 156 7.94 -6.95 22.63
C LYS A 156 6.45 -7.28 22.49
N ARG A 157 5.78 -6.82 21.42
CA ARG A 157 4.33 -6.97 21.26
C ARG A 157 4.00 -7.78 20.02
N SER A 158 3.01 -8.67 20.14
CA SER A 158 2.35 -9.27 18.99
C SER A 158 1.27 -8.31 18.50
N VAL A 159 1.24 -8.05 17.21
CA VAL A 159 0.29 -7.13 16.58
C VAL A 159 -0.45 -7.84 15.47
N GLU A 160 -1.71 -7.48 15.28
CA GLU A 160 -2.58 -8.03 14.25
C GLU A 160 -3.00 -6.95 13.26
N ALA A 161 -2.93 -7.27 11.97
CA ALA A 161 -3.50 -6.47 10.90
C ALA A 161 -4.44 -7.34 10.05
N ASP A 162 -5.66 -6.89 9.88
CA ASP A 162 -6.68 -7.60 9.09
C ASP A 162 -6.72 -7.05 7.65
N LEU A 163 -6.86 -7.95 6.67
CA LEU A 163 -7.09 -7.59 5.28
C LEU A 163 -8.36 -8.27 4.76
N LEU A 164 -9.33 -7.46 4.35
CA LEU A 164 -10.64 -7.90 3.87
C LEU A 164 -10.62 -8.18 2.35
N LYS A 165 -11.53 -9.03 1.90
CA LYS A 165 -11.74 -9.27 0.46
C LYS A 165 -12.10 -7.99 -0.30
N SER A 166 -12.90 -7.11 0.31
CA SER A 166 -13.26 -5.81 -0.27
C SER A 166 -12.03 -4.93 -0.51
N SER A 167 -11.13 -4.85 0.48
CA SER A 167 -9.90 -4.07 0.41
C SER A 167 -8.96 -4.60 -0.69
N ILE A 168 -8.79 -5.93 -0.79
CA ILE A 168 -8.00 -6.55 -1.86
C ILE A 168 -8.60 -6.22 -3.25
N ASN A 169 -9.92 -6.33 -3.40
CA ASN A 169 -10.58 -6.02 -4.67
C ASN A 169 -10.47 -4.54 -5.03
N SER A 170 -10.57 -3.63 -4.06
CA SER A 170 -10.38 -2.19 -4.26
C SER A 170 -8.95 -1.90 -4.74
N MET A 171 -7.93 -2.44 -4.08
CA MET A 171 -6.54 -2.32 -4.50
C MET A 171 -6.31 -2.84 -5.93
N ARG A 172 -6.86 -4.03 -6.26
CA ARG A 172 -6.76 -4.60 -7.62
C ARG A 172 -7.36 -3.69 -8.68
N LEU A 173 -8.53 -3.11 -8.40
CA LEU A 173 -9.20 -2.19 -9.32
C LEU A 173 -8.35 -0.92 -9.53
N SER A 174 -7.83 -0.35 -8.48
CA SER A 174 -6.99 0.85 -8.53
C SER A 174 -5.68 0.61 -9.29
N VAL A 175 -5.00 -0.50 -9.05
CA VAL A 175 -3.77 -0.87 -9.80
C VAL A 175 -4.08 -1.10 -11.28
N LYS A 176 -5.19 -1.77 -11.62
CA LYS A 176 -5.61 -1.93 -13.04
C LYS A 176 -5.90 -0.60 -13.71
N LEU A 177 -6.51 0.33 -12.98
CA LEU A 177 -6.78 1.67 -13.48
C LEU A 177 -5.48 2.44 -13.69
N ASP A 178 -4.53 2.35 -12.76
CA ASP A 178 -3.21 2.98 -12.90
C ASP A 178 -2.43 2.45 -14.10
N ILE A 179 -2.42 1.13 -14.32
CA ILE A 179 -1.82 0.52 -15.53
C ILE A 179 -2.47 1.08 -16.80
N LYS A 180 -3.81 1.21 -16.82
CA LYS A 180 -4.54 1.71 -17.99
C LYS A 180 -4.23 3.18 -18.28
N LEU A 181 -4.10 4.00 -17.24
CA LEU A 181 -3.84 5.43 -17.35
C LEU A 181 -2.37 5.73 -17.65
N HIS A 182 -1.47 4.87 -17.19
CA HIS A 182 -0.02 5.07 -17.27
C HIS A 182 0.71 3.80 -17.75
N PRO A 183 0.48 3.35 -18.99
CA PRO A 183 0.99 2.04 -19.47
C PRO A 183 2.52 1.90 -19.47
N ASN A 184 3.26 3.00 -19.45
CA ASN A 184 4.73 3.02 -19.57
C ASN A 184 5.44 3.39 -18.24
N LYS A 185 4.78 3.21 -17.08
CA LYS A 185 5.31 3.67 -15.77
C LYS A 185 6.02 2.60 -14.93
N ASP A 186 6.19 1.37 -15.41
CA ASP A 186 6.95 0.34 -14.67
C ASP A 186 8.43 0.62 -14.63
#